data_a1028afb9c1abdddebc4e7f23940f722
#
_entry.id   a1028afb9c1abdddebc4e7f23940f722
#
_cell.length_a   1.000
_cell.length_b   1.000
_cell.length_c   1.000
_cell.angle_alpha   90.00
_cell.angle_beta   90.00
_cell.angle_gamma   90.00
#
_symmetry.space_group_name_H-M   'P 1'
#
loop_
_entity.id
_entity.type
_entity.pdbx_description
1 polymer ?
#
loop_
_entity_poly.entity_id
_entity_poly.type
_entity_poly.pdbx_seq_one_letter_code
_entity_poly.pdbx_strand_id
1 'polypeptide(L)'
;DLSMRAAFPQLWELEGRHRSLLLGAMRARKGRGSREGGSLFFSFAEGLQALTRRMAEALGERVLRGTPVLGLEPVRGRWRLHTPKGALLAEAVVLAIPAPQAARLLRPFLPEATALLKGIPHTPAATVSLAFPGALPVEGHGLLVAKGEGLRARGFTWTHRKWPGRVPEGFSLVRAYFSGEAARLSEEALIRLALEDLARLLPGLPRVHRAWAFRFPEGMPAYRVGHLDRVERLEMALVKAPGLFLAGNYLQGVGLPEVVRS
;
A
#
# COMPACT_ATOMS: atom_id res chain seq x y z
N ASP A 1 -2.42 10.52 15.61
CA ASP A 1 -2.15 9.30 16.37
C ASP A 1 -2.80 8.11 15.69
N LEU A 2 -2.06 7.00 15.53
CA LEU A 2 -2.56 5.75 14.98
C LEU A 2 -3.17 4.89 16.09
N SER A 3 -4.24 4.15 15.77
CA SER A 3 -4.80 3.13 16.64
C SER A 3 -3.91 1.90 16.61
N MET A 4 -3.32 1.54 17.76
CA MET A 4 -2.53 0.32 17.89
C MET A 4 -3.35 -0.93 17.57
N ARG A 5 -4.60 -0.96 18.05
CA ARG A 5 -5.55 -2.05 17.80
C ARG A 5 -5.85 -2.26 16.31
N ALA A 6 -6.01 -1.16 15.56
CA ALA A 6 -6.33 -1.23 14.14
C ALA A 6 -5.08 -1.45 13.25
N ALA A 7 -3.96 -0.77 13.55
CA ALA A 7 -2.75 -0.80 12.73
C ALA A 7 -1.87 -2.03 13.01
N PHE A 8 -1.85 -2.51 14.26
CA PHE A 8 -0.98 -3.61 14.71
C PHE A 8 -1.74 -4.59 15.60
N PRO A 9 -2.82 -5.24 15.10
CA PRO A 9 -3.69 -6.10 15.93
C PRO A 9 -2.92 -7.22 16.61
N GLN A 10 -1.91 -7.79 15.96
CA GLN A 10 -1.07 -8.85 16.54
C GLN A 10 -0.27 -8.37 17.77
N LEU A 11 0.23 -7.13 17.76
CA LEU A 11 0.93 -6.55 18.90
C LEU A 11 -0.04 -6.22 20.02
N TRP A 12 -1.23 -5.72 19.68
CA TRP A 12 -2.30 -5.46 20.62
C TRP A 12 -2.73 -6.73 21.36
N GLU A 13 -2.98 -7.81 20.63
CA GLU A 13 -3.33 -9.12 21.21
C GLU A 13 -2.20 -9.68 22.08
N LEU A 14 -0.95 -9.52 21.64
CA LEU A 14 0.21 -10.00 22.38
C LEU A 14 0.35 -9.29 23.73
N GLU A 15 0.14 -7.98 23.77
CA GLU A 15 0.11 -7.20 24.98
C GLU A 15 -1.07 -7.61 25.89
N GLY A 16 -2.25 -7.76 25.33
CA GLY A 16 -3.44 -8.20 26.06
C GLY A 16 -3.26 -9.56 26.76
N ARG A 17 -2.62 -10.52 26.07
CA ARG A 17 -2.36 -11.87 26.59
C ARG A 17 -1.23 -11.91 27.64
N HIS A 18 -0.22 -11.09 27.49
CA HIS A 18 1.01 -11.19 28.30
C HIS A 18 1.28 -9.97 29.18
N ARG A 19 0.43 -8.93 29.10
CA ARG A 19 0.60 -7.63 29.77
C ARG A 19 1.96 -6.94 29.52
N SER A 20 2.68 -7.44 28.50
CA SER A 20 4.00 -6.93 28.08
C SER A 20 4.32 -7.42 26.67
N LEU A 21 4.64 -6.50 25.78
CA LEU A 21 5.10 -6.82 24.43
C LEU A 21 6.40 -7.63 24.45
N LEU A 22 7.32 -7.29 25.38
CA LEU A 22 8.61 -7.97 25.49
C LEU A 22 8.42 -9.42 25.92
N LEU A 23 7.66 -9.67 27.00
CA LEU A 23 7.37 -11.03 27.49
C LEU A 23 6.60 -11.84 26.44
N GLY A 24 5.64 -11.21 25.77
CA GLY A 24 4.90 -11.82 24.69
C GLY A 24 5.79 -12.22 23.51
N ALA A 25 6.67 -11.35 23.06
CA ALA A 25 7.63 -11.61 21.99
C ALA A 25 8.61 -12.74 22.35
N MET A 26 9.13 -12.76 23.59
CA MET A 26 10.01 -13.82 24.07
C MET A 26 9.30 -15.18 24.09
N ARG A 27 8.05 -15.25 24.53
CA ARG A 27 7.26 -16.50 24.55
C ARG A 27 6.88 -16.95 23.14
N ALA A 28 6.48 -16.04 22.27
CA ALA A 28 6.17 -16.32 20.86
C ALA A 28 7.42 -16.86 20.11
N ARG A 29 8.60 -16.39 20.48
CA ARG A 29 9.88 -16.89 19.93
C ARG A 29 10.22 -18.30 20.39
N LYS A 30 9.91 -18.66 21.65
CA LYS A 30 10.11 -20.03 22.18
C LYS A 30 9.15 -21.04 21.57
N GLY A 31 7.91 -20.62 21.20
CA GLY A 31 6.91 -21.50 20.59
C GLY A 31 7.07 -21.71 19.07
N ARG A 32 7.83 -20.86 18.41
CA ARG A 32 8.25 -21.04 17.02
C ARG A 32 9.59 -21.75 17.05
N GLY A 33 9.58 -23.10 17.00
CA GLY A 33 10.78 -23.87 16.70
C GLY A 33 11.49 -23.22 15.53
N SER A 34 12.82 -23.19 15.55
CA SER A 34 13.67 -22.60 14.51
C SER A 34 13.24 -23.15 13.14
N ARG A 35 12.39 -22.42 12.44
CA ARG A 35 12.22 -22.63 11.00
C ARG A 35 13.54 -22.17 10.39
N GLU A 36 14.37 -23.15 10.09
CA GLU A 36 15.61 -22.94 9.39
C GLU A 36 15.37 -22.06 8.16
N GLY A 37 16.03 -20.89 8.15
CA GLY A 37 16.43 -20.18 6.95
C GLY A 37 15.36 -19.56 6.04
N GLY A 38 14.06 -19.57 6.36
CA GLY A 38 13.05 -19.00 5.48
C GLY A 38 12.86 -17.49 5.68
N SER A 39 12.94 -16.71 4.61
CA SER A 39 12.55 -15.29 4.65
C SER A 39 11.05 -15.15 4.99
N LEU A 40 10.71 -14.19 5.85
CA LEU A 40 9.32 -13.81 6.13
C LEU A 40 8.66 -13.10 4.95
N PHE A 41 9.45 -12.65 3.99
CA PHE A 41 8.99 -11.91 2.83
C PHE A 41 9.13 -12.74 1.57
N PHE A 42 8.07 -12.82 0.80
CA PHE A 42 8.02 -13.50 -0.49
C PHE A 42 7.81 -12.47 -1.60
N SER A 43 8.37 -12.77 -2.76
CA SER A 43 8.13 -12.01 -3.98
C SER A 43 8.29 -12.94 -5.18
N PHE A 44 7.75 -12.54 -6.33
CA PHE A 44 7.97 -13.26 -7.59
C PHE A 44 9.29 -12.80 -8.22
N ALA A 45 9.96 -13.67 -8.95
CA ALA A 45 11.22 -13.33 -9.64
C ALA A 45 11.07 -12.08 -10.52
N GLU A 46 9.96 -11.96 -11.23
CA GLU A 46 9.63 -10.83 -12.12
C GLU A 46 9.01 -9.62 -11.38
N GLY A 47 8.81 -9.67 -10.07
CA GLY A 47 8.11 -8.63 -9.28
C GLY A 47 6.66 -8.94 -9.02
N LEU A 48 6.04 -8.16 -8.12
CA LEU A 48 4.64 -8.35 -7.74
C LEU A 48 3.66 -8.17 -8.93
N GLN A 49 4.05 -7.46 -9.97
CA GLN A 49 3.24 -7.33 -11.17
C GLN A 49 2.98 -8.67 -11.87
N ALA A 50 3.85 -9.66 -11.67
CA ALA A 50 3.63 -11.01 -12.19
C ALA A 50 2.32 -11.61 -11.69
N LEU A 51 1.94 -11.38 -10.42
CA LEU A 51 0.68 -11.84 -9.85
C LEU A 51 -0.51 -11.24 -10.61
N THR A 52 -0.58 -9.92 -10.70
CA THR A 52 -1.72 -9.24 -11.36
C THR A 52 -1.79 -9.56 -12.85
N ARG A 53 -0.65 -9.74 -13.52
CA ARG A 53 -0.59 -10.17 -14.91
C ARG A 53 -1.17 -11.57 -15.07
N ARG A 54 -0.76 -12.54 -14.26
CA ARG A 54 -1.28 -13.91 -14.30
C ARG A 54 -2.77 -13.99 -13.99
N MET A 55 -3.23 -13.21 -13.02
CA MET A 55 -4.67 -13.10 -12.73
C MET A 55 -5.44 -12.54 -13.92
N ALA A 56 -4.94 -11.50 -14.57
CA ALA A 56 -5.57 -10.91 -15.74
C ALA A 56 -5.58 -11.87 -16.94
N GLU A 57 -4.51 -12.63 -17.16
CA GLU A 57 -4.43 -13.68 -18.18
C GLU A 57 -5.47 -14.78 -17.92
N ALA A 58 -5.62 -15.23 -16.67
CA ALA A 58 -6.59 -16.26 -16.30
C ALA A 58 -8.06 -15.78 -16.44
N LEU A 59 -8.32 -14.49 -16.24
CA LEU A 59 -9.64 -13.90 -16.40
C LEU A 59 -9.96 -13.56 -17.86
N GLY A 60 -8.94 -13.37 -18.70
CA GLY A 60 -9.09 -13.09 -20.13
C GLY A 60 -9.96 -11.87 -20.42
N GLU A 61 -10.94 -12.02 -21.28
CA GLU A 61 -11.85 -10.95 -21.72
C GLU A 61 -12.74 -10.37 -20.64
N ARG A 62 -12.83 -11.02 -19.46
CA ARG A 62 -13.55 -10.48 -18.31
C ARG A 62 -12.85 -9.26 -17.70
N VAL A 63 -11.57 -9.02 -18.06
CA VAL A 63 -10.82 -7.83 -17.61
C VAL A 63 -10.99 -6.69 -18.61
N LEU A 64 -11.87 -5.77 -18.32
CA LEU A 64 -12.15 -4.59 -19.16
C LEU A 64 -11.15 -3.46 -18.84
N ARG A 65 -9.97 -3.50 -19.45
CA ARG A 65 -8.96 -2.45 -19.30
C ARG A 65 -9.37 -1.16 -19.99
N GLY A 66 -8.90 -0.01 -19.45
CA GLY A 66 -9.21 1.30 -20.02
C GLY A 66 -10.70 1.63 -19.99
N THR A 67 -11.44 1.05 -19.03
CA THR A 67 -12.88 1.23 -18.88
C THR A 67 -13.19 1.74 -17.47
N PRO A 68 -12.90 3.04 -17.19
CA PRO A 68 -13.18 3.62 -15.88
C PRO A 68 -14.67 3.65 -15.59
N VAL A 69 -15.06 3.34 -14.35
CA VAL A 69 -16.43 3.56 -13.87
C VAL A 69 -16.55 5.01 -13.41
N LEU A 70 -17.38 5.79 -14.10
CA LEU A 70 -17.58 7.22 -13.86
C LEU A 70 -18.71 7.49 -12.88
N GLY A 71 -19.66 6.56 -12.78
CA GLY A 71 -20.83 6.64 -11.90
C GLY A 71 -21.39 5.28 -11.57
N LEU A 72 -22.12 5.22 -10.48
CA LEU A 72 -22.80 4.03 -9.98
C LEU A 72 -24.18 4.43 -9.49
N GLU A 73 -25.20 3.67 -9.85
CA GLU A 73 -26.58 3.89 -9.36
C GLU A 73 -27.35 2.59 -9.18
N PRO A 74 -28.21 2.49 -8.17
CA PRO A 74 -29.12 1.35 -8.01
C PRO A 74 -30.29 1.46 -9.01
N VAL A 75 -30.60 0.37 -9.71
CA VAL A 75 -31.69 0.31 -10.68
C VAL A 75 -32.42 -1.04 -10.55
N ARG A 76 -33.66 -1.02 -10.04
CA ARG A 76 -34.54 -2.21 -9.95
C ARG A 76 -33.85 -3.44 -9.32
N GLY A 77 -33.17 -3.25 -8.20
CA GLY A 77 -32.47 -4.33 -7.49
C GLY A 77 -31.14 -4.76 -8.10
N ARG A 78 -30.65 -4.04 -9.11
CA ARG A 78 -29.35 -4.20 -9.75
C ARG A 78 -28.55 -2.91 -9.66
N TRP A 79 -27.31 -2.98 -10.10
CA TRP A 79 -26.38 -1.86 -10.17
C TRP A 79 -26.10 -1.48 -11.62
N ARG A 80 -26.25 -0.18 -11.95
CA ARG A 80 -25.82 0.38 -13.23
C ARG A 80 -24.49 1.10 -13.04
N LEU A 81 -23.49 0.68 -13.80
CA LEU A 81 -22.18 1.29 -13.84
C LEU A 81 -22.04 2.10 -15.12
N HIS A 82 -21.80 3.40 -14.98
CA HIS A 82 -21.59 4.30 -16.12
C HIS A 82 -20.12 4.28 -16.53
N THR A 83 -19.85 3.97 -17.80
CA THR A 83 -18.51 3.96 -18.38
C THR A 83 -18.47 4.78 -19.68
N PRO A 84 -17.30 5.20 -20.18
CA PRO A 84 -17.20 5.87 -21.48
C PRO A 84 -17.67 5.01 -22.66
N LYS A 85 -17.74 3.68 -22.47
CA LYS A 85 -18.17 2.72 -23.49
C LYS A 85 -19.66 2.34 -23.38
N GLY A 86 -20.42 3.01 -22.51
CA GLY A 86 -21.80 2.71 -22.22
C GLY A 86 -22.04 2.21 -20.80
N ALA A 87 -23.27 1.85 -20.49
CA ALA A 87 -23.64 1.37 -19.17
C ALA A 87 -23.53 -0.15 -19.08
N LEU A 88 -23.03 -0.63 -17.94
CA LEU A 88 -23.02 -2.05 -17.56
C LEU A 88 -24.05 -2.28 -16.46
N LEU A 89 -24.76 -3.41 -16.49
CA LEU A 89 -25.66 -3.84 -15.41
C LEU A 89 -25.04 -5.02 -14.68
N ALA A 90 -25.06 -4.96 -13.35
CA ALA A 90 -24.54 -6.02 -12.48
C ALA A 90 -25.53 -6.32 -11.34
N GLU A 91 -25.59 -7.56 -10.88
CA GLU A 91 -26.36 -7.96 -9.70
C GLU A 91 -25.64 -7.55 -8.41
N ALA A 92 -24.30 -7.59 -8.44
CA ALA A 92 -23.45 -7.18 -7.34
C ALA A 92 -22.23 -6.41 -7.84
N VAL A 93 -21.71 -5.51 -7.01
CA VAL A 93 -20.53 -4.69 -7.28
C VAL A 93 -19.60 -4.72 -6.08
N VAL A 94 -18.33 -5.02 -6.31
CA VAL A 94 -17.27 -4.86 -5.32
C VAL A 94 -16.42 -3.65 -5.70
N LEU A 95 -16.39 -2.62 -4.87
CA LEU A 95 -15.53 -1.46 -5.05
C LEU A 95 -14.16 -1.74 -4.41
N ALA A 96 -13.23 -2.29 -5.18
CA ALA A 96 -11.85 -2.56 -4.76
C ALA A 96 -10.92 -1.38 -5.15
N ILE A 97 -11.32 -0.17 -4.80
CA ILE A 97 -10.64 1.10 -5.10
C ILE A 97 -10.41 1.88 -3.80
N PRO A 98 -9.46 2.85 -3.74
CA PRO A 98 -9.21 3.63 -2.53
C PRO A 98 -10.46 4.33 -1.99
N ALA A 99 -10.53 4.50 -0.66
CA ALA A 99 -11.71 5.07 0.01
C ALA A 99 -12.18 6.42 -0.55
N PRO A 100 -11.31 7.37 -0.94
CA PRO A 100 -11.76 8.63 -1.54
C PRO A 100 -12.48 8.43 -2.89
N GLN A 101 -12.06 7.46 -3.71
CA GLN A 101 -12.72 7.14 -4.97
C GLN A 101 -14.05 6.44 -4.73
N ALA A 102 -14.11 5.48 -3.80
CA ALA A 102 -15.37 4.83 -3.39
C ALA A 102 -16.36 5.87 -2.88
N ALA A 103 -15.93 6.81 -2.03
CA ALA A 103 -16.77 7.89 -1.52
C ALA A 103 -17.37 8.76 -2.64
N ARG A 104 -16.63 8.99 -3.74
CA ARG A 104 -17.14 9.73 -4.90
C ARG A 104 -18.29 9.01 -5.60
N LEU A 105 -18.13 7.70 -5.81
CA LEU A 105 -19.16 6.87 -6.47
C LEU A 105 -20.40 6.70 -5.60
N LEU A 106 -20.26 6.62 -4.27
CA LEU A 106 -21.37 6.40 -3.35
C LEU A 106 -22.14 7.68 -2.99
N ARG A 107 -21.55 8.85 -3.23
CA ARG A 107 -22.14 10.16 -2.84
C ARG A 107 -23.58 10.39 -3.28
N PRO A 108 -24.03 9.98 -4.47
CA PRO A 108 -25.40 10.26 -4.92
C PRO A 108 -26.48 9.52 -4.13
N PHE A 109 -26.20 8.36 -3.54
CA PHE A 109 -27.22 7.48 -2.97
C PHE A 109 -26.90 6.92 -1.57
N LEU A 110 -25.65 7.03 -1.09
CA LEU A 110 -25.23 6.60 0.25
C LEU A 110 -24.44 7.70 0.98
N PRO A 111 -25.08 8.80 1.40
CA PRO A 111 -24.38 9.93 2.03
C PRO A 111 -23.67 9.56 3.34
N GLU A 112 -24.24 8.63 4.14
CA GLU A 112 -23.63 8.16 5.38
C GLU A 112 -22.32 7.40 5.13
N ALA A 113 -22.34 6.40 4.23
CA ALA A 113 -21.14 5.66 3.84
C ALA A 113 -20.10 6.60 3.22
N THR A 114 -20.54 7.58 2.42
CA THR A 114 -19.66 8.60 1.85
C THR A 114 -18.95 9.42 2.91
N ALA A 115 -19.65 9.85 3.96
CA ALA A 115 -19.06 10.61 5.06
C ALA A 115 -18.05 9.77 5.85
N LEU A 116 -18.36 8.50 6.11
CA LEU A 116 -17.48 7.56 6.81
C LEU A 116 -16.20 7.30 6.01
N LEU A 117 -16.30 7.05 4.70
CA LEU A 117 -15.14 6.86 3.81
C LEU A 117 -14.26 8.11 3.73
N LYS A 118 -14.84 9.30 3.58
CA LYS A 118 -14.12 10.58 3.60
C LYS A 118 -13.42 10.83 4.94
N GLY A 119 -13.96 10.30 6.03
CA GLY A 119 -13.38 10.38 7.36
C GLY A 119 -12.15 9.50 7.55
N ILE A 120 -11.76 8.64 6.60
CA ILE A 120 -10.53 7.86 6.64
C ILE A 120 -9.40 8.71 6.05
N PRO A 121 -8.45 9.21 6.87
CA PRO A 121 -7.36 10.03 6.36
C PRO A 121 -6.41 9.20 5.52
N HIS A 122 -5.87 9.78 4.46
CA HIS A 122 -4.84 9.18 3.63
C HIS A 122 -3.56 10.00 3.67
N THR A 123 -2.44 9.31 3.78
CA THR A 123 -1.12 9.94 3.75
C THR A 123 -0.53 9.76 2.35
N PRO A 124 -0.15 10.84 1.66
CA PRO A 124 0.57 10.75 0.42
C PRO A 124 1.86 9.96 0.59
N ALA A 125 2.17 9.14 -0.40
CA ALA A 125 3.40 8.38 -0.48
C ALA A 125 4.04 8.57 -1.85
N ALA A 126 5.37 8.48 -1.90
CA ALA A 126 6.11 8.42 -3.15
C ALA A 126 7.30 7.48 -3.02
N THR A 127 7.69 6.89 -4.14
CA THR A 127 8.90 6.08 -4.22
C THR A 127 9.79 6.61 -5.34
N VAL A 128 11.09 6.62 -5.09
CA VAL A 128 12.10 6.93 -6.10
C VAL A 128 13.03 5.73 -6.24
N SER A 129 13.20 5.25 -7.45
CA SER A 129 14.15 4.18 -7.78
C SER A 129 15.33 4.79 -8.53
N LEU A 130 16.55 4.53 -8.04
CA LEU A 130 17.81 5.04 -8.57
C LEU A 130 18.70 3.87 -8.97
N ALA A 131 19.04 3.78 -10.25
CA ALA A 131 19.96 2.79 -10.78
C ALA A 131 21.35 3.41 -10.95
N PHE A 132 22.36 2.70 -10.42
CA PHE A 132 23.77 3.09 -10.50
C PHE A 132 24.57 2.01 -11.19
N PRO A 133 25.61 2.37 -11.98
CA PRO A 133 26.57 1.40 -12.48
C PRO A 133 27.45 0.88 -11.33
N GLY A 134 27.81 -0.39 -11.41
CA GLY A 134 28.67 -1.04 -10.42
C GLY A 134 27.98 -1.41 -9.11
N ALA A 135 28.77 -1.93 -8.18
CA ALA A 135 28.33 -2.29 -6.84
C ALA A 135 28.42 -1.09 -5.90
N LEU A 136 27.34 -0.80 -5.18
CA LEU A 136 27.37 0.18 -4.10
C LEU A 136 27.88 -0.45 -2.79
N PRO A 137 28.67 0.28 -1.97
CA PRO A 137 29.21 -0.19 -0.71
C PRO A 137 28.15 -0.17 0.41
N VAL A 138 27.15 -1.04 0.29
CA VAL A 138 26.02 -1.12 1.24
C VAL A 138 25.91 -2.51 1.84
N GLU A 139 25.49 -2.58 3.09
CA GLU A 139 25.22 -3.81 3.81
C GLU A 139 23.73 -3.99 4.10
N GLY A 140 23.33 -5.23 4.40
CA GLY A 140 21.94 -5.56 4.69
C GLY A 140 21.01 -5.37 3.49
N HIS A 141 19.76 -5.05 3.77
CA HIS A 141 18.69 -4.94 2.76
C HIS A 141 18.14 -3.52 2.59
N GLY A 142 18.57 -2.60 3.44
CA GLY A 142 18.10 -1.21 3.46
C GLY A 142 18.19 -0.62 4.86
N LEU A 143 17.70 0.60 5.00
CA LEU A 143 17.64 1.30 6.28
C LEU A 143 16.34 2.11 6.40
N LEU A 144 15.93 2.35 7.63
CA LEU A 144 14.88 3.30 7.98
C LEU A 144 15.54 4.56 8.54
N VAL A 145 14.99 5.71 8.16
CA VAL A 145 15.46 7.01 8.64
C VAL A 145 14.65 7.41 9.87
N ALA A 146 15.32 7.60 11.00
CA ALA A 146 14.69 8.07 12.21
C ALA A 146 14.24 9.52 12.07
N LYS A 147 13.22 9.90 12.85
CA LYS A 147 12.75 11.28 12.89
C LYS A 147 13.85 12.17 13.47
N GLY A 148 14.18 13.27 12.79
CA GLY A 148 15.18 14.22 13.26
C GLY A 148 16.55 14.12 12.56
N GLU A 149 16.81 13.07 11.76
CA GLU A 149 18.08 12.88 11.05
C GLU A 149 18.33 13.87 9.89
N GLY A 150 17.40 14.79 9.66
CA GLY A 150 17.53 15.82 8.63
C GLY A 150 17.43 15.32 7.19
N LEU A 151 17.06 14.04 6.98
CA LEU A 151 16.76 13.48 5.68
C LEU A 151 15.26 13.60 5.38
N ARG A 152 14.92 13.71 4.11
CA ARG A 152 13.51 13.81 3.65
C ARG A 152 12.93 12.43 3.36
N ALA A 153 13.74 11.50 2.89
CA ALA A 153 13.34 10.10 2.74
C ALA A 153 13.07 9.45 4.09
N ARG A 154 12.10 8.55 4.14
CA ARG A 154 11.76 7.75 5.34
C ARG A 154 12.55 6.46 5.43
N GLY A 155 13.23 6.09 4.38
CA GLY A 155 14.07 4.91 4.32
C GLY A 155 14.51 4.60 2.91
N PHE A 156 15.45 3.65 2.82
CA PHE A 156 16.02 3.16 1.58
C PHE A 156 16.01 1.65 1.56
N THR A 157 15.75 1.05 0.41
CA THR A 157 15.92 -0.38 0.17
C THR A 157 16.99 -0.58 -0.89
N TRP A 158 17.96 -1.41 -0.56
CA TRP A 158 18.96 -1.90 -1.49
C TRP A 158 18.35 -3.04 -2.30
N THR A 159 17.65 -2.72 -3.38
CA THR A 159 16.81 -3.67 -4.14
C THR A 159 17.64 -4.82 -4.71
N HIS A 160 18.84 -4.54 -5.20
CA HIS A 160 19.79 -5.53 -5.72
C HIS A 160 20.25 -6.55 -4.65
N ARG A 161 20.29 -6.16 -3.36
CA ARG A 161 20.63 -7.05 -2.26
C ARG A 161 19.42 -7.78 -1.68
N LYS A 162 18.30 -7.08 -1.59
CA LYS A 162 17.06 -7.63 -1.02
C LYS A 162 16.42 -8.69 -1.91
N TRP A 163 16.53 -8.53 -3.22
CA TRP A 163 15.87 -9.37 -4.22
C TRP A 163 16.88 -9.80 -5.30
N PRO A 164 17.61 -10.93 -5.09
CA PRO A 164 18.54 -11.45 -6.10
C PRO A 164 17.85 -11.64 -7.46
N GLY A 165 18.58 -11.36 -8.54
CA GLY A 165 18.07 -11.48 -9.92
C GLY A 165 17.10 -10.38 -10.35
N ARG A 166 16.77 -9.41 -9.48
CA ARG A 166 15.85 -8.31 -9.80
C ARG A 166 16.50 -7.14 -10.55
N VAL A 167 17.81 -7.06 -10.50
CA VAL A 167 18.61 -5.99 -11.09
C VAL A 167 19.61 -6.62 -12.05
N PRO A 168 19.79 -6.08 -13.26
CA PRO A 168 20.80 -6.56 -14.20
C PRO A 168 22.20 -6.59 -13.57
N GLU A 169 23.04 -7.53 -14.03
CA GLU A 169 24.42 -7.65 -13.59
C GLU A 169 25.19 -6.35 -13.90
N GLY A 170 26.11 -5.96 -13.03
CA GLY A 170 26.84 -4.69 -13.16
C GLY A 170 26.07 -3.44 -12.71
N PHE A 171 24.87 -3.59 -12.15
CA PHE A 171 24.11 -2.46 -11.62
C PHE A 171 23.69 -2.65 -10.17
N SER A 172 23.54 -1.52 -9.47
CA SER A 172 22.88 -1.42 -8.17
C SER A 172 21.58 -0.64 -8.30
N LEU A 173 20.52 -1.08 -7.62
CA LEU A 173 19.23 -0.39 -7.56
C LEU A 173 18.89 -0.04 -6.12
N VAL A 174 18.65 1.23 -5.88
CA VAL A 174 18.21 1.79 -4.58
C VAL A 174 16.79 2.32 -4.73
N ARG A 175 15.93 2.02 -3.76
CA ARG A 175 14.61 2.61 -3.68
C ARG A 175 14.48 3.46 -2.43
N ALA A 176 14.23 4.75 -2.60
CA ALA A 176 13.90 5.70 -1.55
C ALA A 176 12.37 5.79 -1.37
N TYR A 177 11.93 6.03 -0.14
CA TYR A 177 10.52 6.17 0.23
C TYR A 177 10.25 7.54 0.84
N PHE A 178 9.21 8.21 0.37
CA PHE A 178 8.76 9.50 0.86
C PHE A 178 7.32 9.42 1.34
N SER A 179 6.96 10.24 2.33
CA SER A 179 5.59 10.34 2.84
C SER A 179 5.25 11.77 3.25
N GLY A 180 3.96 12.08 3.37
CA GLY A 180 3.47 13.40 3.76
C GLY A 180 3.79 14.47 2.70
N GLU A 181 4.18 15.66 3.13
CA GLU A 181 4.42 16.80 2.22
C GLU A 181 5.53 16.53 1.19
N ALA A 182 6.60 15.84 1.59
CA ALA A 182 7.66 15.48 0.66
C ALA A 182 7.16 14.65 -0.53
N ALA A 183 6.20 13.75 -0.30
CA ALA A 183 5.61 12.91 -1.35
C ALA A 183 4.71 13.66 -2.35
N ARG A 184 4.39 14.93 -2.08
CA ARG A 184 3.58 15.79 -2.97
C ARG A 184 4.40 16.54 -4.02
N LEU A 185 5.70 16.53 -3.89
CA LEU A 185 6.63 17.22 -4.81
C LEU A 185 6.57 16.61 -6.21
N SER A 186 7.09 17.33 -7.19
CA SER A 186 7.22 16.82 -8.56
C SER A 186 8.17 15.62 -8.62
N GLU A 187 8.11 14.85 -9.70
CA GLU A 187 8.97 13.68 -9.88
C GLU A 187 10.45 14.08 -9.92
N GLU A 188 10.78 15.19 -10.58
CA GLU A 188 12.14 15.73 -10.66
C GLU A 188 12.63 16.17 -9.28
N ALA A 189 11.77 16.83 -8.48
CA ALA A 189 12.12 17.23 -7.13
C ALA A 189 12.34 16.05 -6.20
N LEU A 190 11.51 15.01 -6.32
CA LEU A 190 11.66 13.75 -5.57
C LEU A 190 12.97 13.03 -5.93
N ILE A 191 13.32 12.96 -7.21
CA ILE A 191 14.57 12.34 -7.67
C ILE A 191 15.76 13.12 -7.12
N ARG A 192 15.74 14.45 -7.19
CA ARG A 192 16.80 15.30 -6.64
C ARG A 192 16.97 15.07 -5.14
N LEU A 193 15.88 15.12 -4.37
CA LEU A 193 15.91 14.87 -2.92
C LEU A 193 16.43 13.47 -2.58
N ALA A 194 16.03 12.45 -3.35
CA ALA A 194 16.50 11.09 -3.12
C ALA A 194 18.01 10.96 -3.34
N LEU A 195 18.56 11.67 -4.35
CA LEU A 195 19.99 11.71 -4.61
C LEU A 195 20.75 12.48 -3.53
N GLU A 196 20.24 13.65 -3.10
CA GLU A 196 20.81 14.46 -2.03
C GLU A 196 20.87 13.68 -0.71
N ASP A 197 19.77 13.05 -0.31
CA ASP A 197 19.68 12.25 0.90
C ASP A 197 20.63 11.04 0.83
N LEU A 198 20.66 10.35 -0.31
CA LEU A 198 21.50 9.17 -0.51
C LEU A 198 23.00 9.54 -0.51
N ALA A 199 23.38 10.68 -1.10
CA ALA A 199 24.75 11.17 -1.11
C ALA A 199 25.27 11.51 0.30
N ARG A 200 24.37 11.95 1.20
CA ARG A 200 24.71 12.17 2.63
C ARG A 200 24.97 10.87 3.38
N LEU A 201 24.30 9.79 2.98
CA LEU A 201 24.46 8.45 3.59
C LEU A 201 25.63 7.68 3.00
N LEU A 202 25.89 7.86 1.72
CA LEU A 202 26.90 7.16 0.94
C LEU A 202 27.75 8.17 0.18
N PRO A 203 28.81 8.74 0.79
CA PRO A 203 29.73 9.62 0.08
C PRO A 203 30.40 8.91 -1.10
N GLY A 204 30.63 9.63 -2.19
CA GLY A 204 31.28 9.08 -3.38
C GLY A 204 30.38 8.25 -4.29
N LEU A 205 29.07 8.49 -4.27
CA LEU A 205 28.13 7.84 -5.19
C LEU A 205 28.54 8.07 -6.65
N PRO A 206 28.52 7.02 -7.50
CA PRO A 206 28.69 7.20 -8.93
C PRO A 206 27.51 8.02 -9.51
N ARG A 207 27.71 8.53 -10.72
CA ARG A 207 26.62 9.20 -11.43
C ARG A 207 25.44 8.24 -11.62
N VAL A 208 24.22 8.70 -11.27
CA VAL A 208 23.01 7.91 -11.49
C VAL A 208 22.85 7.63 -12.99
N HIS A 209 22.65 6.36 -13.33
CA HIS A 209 22.40 5.91 -14.70
C HIS A 209 20.96 6.19 -15.12
N ARG A 210 20.01 5.86 -14.25
CA ARG A 210 18.58 6.06 -14.49
C ARG A 210 17.83 6.26 -13.16
N ALA A 211 16.78 7.09 -13.22
CA ALA A 211 15.92 7.37 -12.08
C ALA A 211 14.44 7.33 -12.48
N TRP A 212 13.59 6.88 -11.58
CA TRP A 212 12.14 6.89 -11.73
C TRP A 212 11.50 7.32 -10.42
N ALA A 213 10.48 8.14 -10.48
CA ALA A 213 9.64 8.48 -9.34
C ALA A 213 8.19 8.07 -9.60
N PHE A 214 7.53 7.64 -8.55
CA PHE A 214 6.10 7.29 -8.57
C PHE A 214 5.43 7.95 -7.37
N ARG A 215 4.33 8.64 -7.61
CA ARG A 215 3.55 9.35 -6.59
C ARG A 215 2.21 8.69 -6.38
N PHE A 216 1.83 8.56 -5.12
CA PHE A 216 0.56 8.01 -4.67
C PHE A 216 -0.12 9.04 -3.76
N PRO A 217 -0.91 9.97 -4.31
CA PRO A 217 -1.54 11.04 -3.53
C PRO A 217 -2.42 10.53 -2.39
N GLU A 218 -3.10 9.42 -2.60
CA GLU A 218 -3.95 8.71 -1.64
C GLU A 218 -3.31 7.36 -1.25
N GLY A 219 -1.99 7.37 -1.00
CA GLY A 219 -1.20 6.14 -0.94
C GLY A 219 -1.52 5.23 0.25
N MET A 220 -1.59 5.78 1.45
CA MET A 220 -1.73 4.99 2.67
C MET A 220 -2.88 5.48 3.53
N PRO A 221 -3.90 4.65 3.81
CA PRO A 221 -4.90 4.97 4.81
C PRO A 221 -4.25 5.03 6.21
N ALA A 222 -4.64 6.02 7.00
CA ALA A 222 -4.17 6.16 8.36
C ALA A 222 -5.24 5.69 9.34
N TYR A 223 -5.00 4.57 10.00
CA TYR A 223 -5.90 4.00 10.99
C TYR A 223 -5.79 4.76 12.30
N ARG A 224 -6.50 5.88 12.40
CA ARG A 224 -6.57 6.68 13.63
C ARG A 224 -7.43 6.00 14.69
N VAL A 225 -7.37 6.50 15.93
CA VAL A 225 -8.29 6.07 16.99
C VAL A 225 -9.74 6.20 16.50
N GLY A 226 -10.57 5.18 16.74
CA GLY A 226 -11.93 5.08 16.22
C GLY A 226 -12.05 4.53 14.80
N HIS A 227 -10.95 4.03 14.20
CA HIS A 227 -10.99 3.47 12.84
C HIS A 227 -11.87 2.23 12.74
N LEU A 228 -11.75 1.28 13.68
CA LEU A 228 -12.56 0.05 13.66
C LEU A 228 -14.06 0.34 13.83
N ASP A 229 -14.42 1.25 14.73
CA ASP A 229 -15.81 1.67 14.90
C ASP A 229 -16.36 2.35 13.65
N ARG A 230 -15.51 3.06 12.91
CA ARG A 230 -15.85 3.65 11.61
C ARG A 230 -16.11 2.58 10.56
N VAL A 231 -15.28 1.53 10.50
CA VAL A 231 -15.46 0.40 9.57
C VAL A 231 -16.76 -0.34 9.88
N GLU A 232 -17.05 -0.64 11.14
CA GLU A 232 -18.30 -1.27 11.57
C GLU A 232 -19.53 -0.43 11.16
N ARG A 233 -19.49 0.88 11.41
CA ARG A 233 -20.56 1.78 10.95
C ARG A 233 -20.68 1.83 9.43
N LEU A 234 -19.57 1.73 8.71
CA LEU A 234 -19.57 1.67 7.24
C LEU A 234 -20.25 0.40 6.74
N GLU A 235 -19.97 -0.75 7.35
CA GLU A 235 -20.63 -2.02 7.06
C GLU A 235 -22.14 -1.92 7.29
N MET A 236 -22.57 -1.35 8.42
CA MET A 236 -23.99 -1.12 8.70
C MET A 236 -24.66 -0.18 7.68
N ALA A 237 -23.95 0.85 7.24
CA ALA A 237 -24.48 1.76 6.22
C ALA A 237 -24.67 1.08 4.85
N LEU A 238 -23.81 0.09 4.52
CA LEU A 238 -23.90 -0.68 3.27
C LEU A 238 -25.07 -1.65 3.24
N VAL A 239 -25.64 -2.04 4.37
CA VAL A 239 -26.88 -2.87 4.43
C VAL A 239 -28.04 -2.22 3.65
N LYS A 240 -28.04 -0.88 3.55
CA LYS A 240 -29.03 -0.11 2.77
C LYS A 240 -28.84 -0.24 1.25
N ALA A 241 -27.76 -0.88 0.80
CA ALA A 241 -27.39 -1.03 -0.61
C ALA A 241 -27.07 -2.51 -0.94
N PRO A 242 -28.07 -3.39 -0.97
CA PRO A 242 -27.86 -4.82 -1.23
C PRO A 242 -27.07 -5.06 -2.53
N GLY A 243 -26.13 -6.00 -2.49
CA GLY A 243 -25.25 -6.31 -3.61
C GLY A 243 -24.09 -5.32 -3.81
N LEU A 244 -23.90 -4.33 -2.93
CA LEU A 244 -22.73 -3.45 -2.94
C LEU A 244 -21.76 -3.82 -1.82
N PHE A 245 -20.50 -4.03 -2.20
CA PHE A 245 -19.42 -4.41 -1.28
C PHE A 245 -18.21 -3.51 -1.46
N LEU A 246 -17.44 -3.38 -0.40
CA LEU A 246 -16.16 -2.65 -0.39
C LEU A 246 -15.03 -3.63 -0.11
N ALA A 247 -13.89 -3.44 -0.76
CA ALA A 247 -12.66 -4.17 -0.48
C ALA A 247 -11.46 -3.21 -0.57
N GLY A 248 -10.46 -3.39 0.29
CA GLY A 248 -9.26 -2.58 0.21
C GLY A 248 -8.56 -2.34 1.55
N ASN A 249 -7.35 -1.81 1.43
CA ASN A 249 -6.46 -1.54 2.55
C ASN A 249 -6.97 -0.47 3.54
N TYR A 250 -8.10 0.16 3.28
CA TYR A 250 -8.72 1.15 4.17
C TYR A 250 -9.73 0.53 5.15
N LEU A 251 -10.02 -0.77 5.04
CA LEU A 251 -10.90 -1.50 5.95
C LEU A 251 -10.10 -2.09 7.11
N GLN A 252 -9.41 -3.20 6.87
CA GLN A 252 -8.63 -3.91 7.89
C GLN A 252 -7.31 -4.43 7.31
N GLY A 253 -6.17 -3.94 7.86
CA GLY A 253 -4.84 -4.37 7.43
C GLY A 253 -4.38 -3.76 6.11
N VAL A 254 -3.11 -3.42 6.05
CA VAL A 254 -2.48 -2.76 4.89
C VAL A 254 -1.63 -3.70 4.05
N GLY A 255 -1.38 -4.91 4.54
CA GLY A 255 -0.63 -5.93 3.84
C GLY A 255 -1.47 -6.61 2.75
N LEU A 256 -0.82 -7.13 1.71
CA LEU A 256 -1.51 -7.79 0.60
C LEU A 256 -2.42 -8.95 1.06
N PRO A 257 -2.00 -9.83 2.01
CA PRO A 257 -2.87 -10.90 2.50
C PRO A 257 -4.13 -10.39 3.22
N GLU A 258 -4.03 -9.28 3.95
CA GLU A 258 -5.14 -8.66 4.65
C GLU A 258 -6.12 -8.02 3.65
N VAL A 259 -5.58 -7.32 2.65
CA VAL A 259 -6.39 -6.70 1.58
C VAL A 259 -7.18 -7.73 0.77
N VAL A 260 -6.63 -8.92 0.56
CA VAL A 260 -7.33 -10.01 -0.16
C VAL A 260 -8.44 -10.62 0.69
N ARG A 261 -8.38 -10.49 2.02
CA ARG A 261 -9.40 -10.98 2.94
C ARG A 261 -10.50 -9.97 3.26
N SER A 262 -10.27 -8.70 2.94
CA SER A 262 -11.20 -7.58 3.23
C SER A 262 -12.51 -7.65 2.47
#